data_aa4891347079ed5e9b05b60ed727254c
#
_entry.id   aa4891347079ed5e9b05b60ed727254c
#
_cell.length_a   1.000
_cell.length_b   1.000
_cell.length_c   1.000
_cell.angle_alpha   90.00
_cell.angle_beta   90.00
_cell.angle_gamma   90.00
#
_symmetry.space_group_name_H-M   'P 1'
#
loop_
_entity.id
_entity.type
_entity.pdbx_description
1 polymer ?
#
loop_
_entity_poly.entity_id
_entity_poly.type
_entity_poly.pdbx_seq_one_letter_code
_entity_poly.pdbx_strand_id
1 'polypeptide(L)'
;TARDATGNGFLKTILESGEITDPVLLADLARVALEEGADMLKTSTGMRPISATPDAVAVLVQTVQAYGAGGVKVSGGVRETAMAEEYRLQIAHGLGCTSSTPDRIRIGASGLLDAFVADSASL
;
A
#
# COMPACT_ATOMS: atom_id res chain seq x y z
N THR A 1 9.79 20.36 -4.09
CA THR A 1 8.96 19.20 -3.73
C THR A 1 9.81 18.09 -3.09
N ALA A 2 9.14 17.13 -2.47
CA ALA A 2 9.83 15.96 -1.93
C ALA A 2 10.56 15.18 -3.03
N ARG A 3 9.98 15.12 -4.23
CA ARG A 3 10.64 14.50 -5.39
C ARG A 3 11.91 15.26 -5.78
N ASP A 4 11.87 16.56 -5.78
CA ASP A 4 13.05 17.38 -6.11
C ASP A 4 14.19 17.12 -5.12
N ALA A 5 13.86 17.01 -3.83
CA ALA A 5 14.84 16.73 -2.78
C ALA A 5 15.43 15.32 -2.85
N THR A 6 14.65 14.32 -3.29
CA THR A 6 15.10 12.93 -3.41
C THR A 6 15.79 12.62 -4.73
N GLY A 7 15.62 13.48 -5.74
CA GLY A 7 16.18 13.24 -7.07
C GLY A 7 15.67 11.93 -7.67
N ASN A 8 16.57 10.99 -7.96
CA ASN A 8 16.23 9.67 -8.52
C ASN A 8 15.94 8.61 -7.44
N GLY A 9 15.89 9.00 -6.17
CA GLY A 9 15.55 8.08 -5.09
C GLY A 9 14.08 7.64 -5.16
N PHE A 10 13.79 6.49 -4.54
CA PHE A 10 12.42 5.95 -4.47
C PHE A 10 11.61 6.75 -3.44
N LEU A 11 10.52 7.37 -3.86
CA LEU A 11 9.66 8.19 -3.01
C LEU A 11 8.36 7.47 -2.69
N LYS A 12 8.09 7.28 -1.41
CA LYS A 12 6.87 6.66 -0.93
C LYS A 12 6.09 7.67 -0.08
N THR A 13 4.83 7.88 -0.44
CA THR A 13 3.95 8.83 0.25
C THR A 13 2.94 8.08 1.10
N ILE A 14 2.85 8.45 2.37
CA ILE A 14 1.87 7.88 3.31
C ILE A 14 0.63 8.77 3.29
N LEU A 15 -0.52 8.18 3.00
CA LEU A 15 -1.79 8.91 2.93
C LEU A 15 -2.60 8.85 4.22
N GLU A 16 -2.28 7.96 5.15
CA GLU A 16 -3.04 7.71 6.39
C GLU A 16 -4.52 7.46 6.07
N SER A 17 -4.77 6.50 5.21
CA SER A 17 -6.07 6.25 4.59
C SER A 17 -7.18 5.96 5.59
N GLY A 18 -6.86 5.46 6.79
CA GLY A 18 -7.82 5.23 7.85
C GLY A 18 -8.45 6.51 8.42
N GLU A 19 -7.79 7.64 8.22
CA GLU A 19 -8.29 8.96 8.64
C GLU A 19 -9.14 9.63 7.55
N ILE A 20 -9.18 9.07 6.35
CA ILE A 20 -9.89 9.62 5.20
C ILE A 20 -11.07 8.72 4.88
N THR A 21 -12.27 9.10 5.31
CA THR A 21 -13.47 8.30 5.15
C THR A 21 -14.15 8.48 3.79
N ASP A 22 -13.87 9.58 3.10
CA ASP A 22 -14.42 9.85 1.77
C ASP A 22 -13.52 9.23 0.71
N PRO A 23 -14.01 8.22 -0.06
CA PRO A 23 -13.19 7.57 -1.08
C PRO A 23 -12.82 8.50 -2.24
N VAL A 24 -13.64 9.50 -2.54
CA VAL A 24 -13.34 10.48 -3.59
C VAL A 24 -12.17 11.35 -3.17
N LEU A 25 -12.16 11.82 -1.92
CA LEU A 25 -11.06 12.60 -1.38
C LEU A 25 -9.78 11.77 -1.34
N LEU A 26 -9.86 10.50 -0.93
CA LEU A 26 -8.71 9.61 -0.90
C LEU A 26 -8.13 9.42 -2.30
N ALA A 27 -8.98 9.21 -3.30
CA ALA A 27 -8.56 9.08 -4.69
C ALA A 27 -7.87 10.35 -5.20
N ASP A 28 -8.41 11.53 -4.88
CA ASP A 28 -7.83 12.81 -5.29
C ASP A 28 -6.45 13.02 -4.66
N LEU A 29 -6.31 12.74 -3.37
CA LEU A 29 -5.02 12.85 -2.67
C LEU A 29 -4.00 11.86 -3.22
N ALA A 30 -4.43 10.64 -3.50
CA ALA A 30 -3.57 9.63 -4.12
C ALA A 30 -3.07 10.07 -5.49
N ARG A 31 -3.95 10.62 -6.32
CA ARG A 31 -3.60 11.12 -7.64
C ARG A 31 -2.61 12.28 -7.54
N VAL A 32 -2.84 13.23 -6.64
CA VAL A 32 -1.92 14.36 -6.42
C VAL A 32 -0.55 13.85 -6.00
N ALA A 33 -0.48 12.88 -5.10
CA ALA A 33 0.79 12.31 -4.66
C ALA A 33 1.57 11.70 -5.83
N LEU A 34 0.89 10.97 -6.72
CA LEU A 34 1.51 10.40 -7.91
C LEU A 34 1.99 11.49 -8.89
N GLU A 35 1.15 12.50 -9.13
CA GLU A 35 1.49 13.63 -9.99
C GLU A 35 2.71 14.41 -9.48
N GLU A 36 2.86 14.51 -8.16
CA GLU A 36 4.00 15.16 -7.53
C GLU A 36 5.25 14.26 -7.44
N GLY A 37 5.18 13.07 -8.00
CA GLY A 37 6.33 12.21 -8.20
C GLY A 37 6.48 11.04 -7.23
N ALA A 38 5.45 10.68 -6.48
CA ALA A 38 5.52 9.48 -5.64
C ALA A 38 5.64 8.23 -6.51
N ASP A 39 6.54 7.34 -6.12
CA ASP A 39 6.72 6.04 -6.77
C ASP A 39 5.80 4.99 -6.13
N MET A 40 5.36 5.22 -4.91
CA MET A 40 4.52 4.28 -4.17
C MET A 40 3.62 5.02 -3.19
N LEU A 41 2.38 4.58 -3.09
CA LEU A 41 1.42 5.05 -2.11
C LEU A 41 1.37 4.06 -0.95
N LYS A 42 1.48 4.55 0.27
CA LYS A 42 1.37 3.74 1.48
C LYS A 42 0.09 4.11 2.21
N THR A 43 -0.65 3.10 2.67
CA THR A 43 -1.93 3.33 3.36
C THR A 43 -1.75 4.10 4.67
N SER A 44 -0.86 3.64 5.54
CA SER A 44 -0.89 4.06 6.95
C SER A 44 0.49 4.03 7.59
N THR A 45 0.65 4.82 8.66
CA THR A 45 1.82 4.74 9.54
C THR A 45 1.75 3.55 10.49
N GLY A 46 0.54 3.05 10.79
CA GLY A 46 0.31 2.07 11.83
C GLY A 46 0.12 2.69 13.22
N MET A 47 0.14 4.01 13.30
CA MET A 47 0.07 4.76 14.57
C MET A 47 -1.34 5.25 14.91
N ARG A 48 -2.30 5.04 14.02
CA ARG A 48 -3.69 5.46 14.21
C ARG A 48 -4.60 4.26 14.45
N PRO A 49 -5.79 4.47 15.07
CA PRO A 49 -6.72 3.37 15.38
C PRO A 49 -7.15 2.58 14.15
N ILE A 50 -7.40 3.28 13.03
CA ILE A 50 -7.77 2.64 11.76
C ILE A 50 -6.58 2.76 10.81
N SER A 51 -6.11 1.62 10.32
CA SER A 51 -5.00 1.55 9.38
C SER A 51 -5.50 1.14 7.99
N ALA A 52 -4.87 0.15 7.37
CA ALA A 52 -5.28 -0.35 6.08
C ALA A 52 -6.64 -1.03 6.14
N THR A 53 -7.47 -0.78 5.12
CA THR A 53 -8.72 -1.50 4.90
C THR A 53 -8.79 -1.94 3.44
N PRO A 54 -9.51 -3.03 3.12
CA PRO A 54 -9.67 -3.46 1.73
C PRO A 54 -10.26 -2.38 0.83
N ASP A 55 -11.21 -1.60 1.34
CA ASP A 55 -11.84 -0.51 0.58
C ASP A 55 -10.84 0.60 0.26
N ALA A 56 -10.03 1.01 1.23
CA ALA A 56 -9.00 2.01 1.00
C ALA A 56 -7.95 1.52 0.01
N VAL A 57 -7.52 0.27 0.16
CA VAL A 57 -6.56 -0.35 -0.77
C VAL A 57 -7.14 -0.37 -2.19
N ALA A 58 -8.43 -0.69 -2.35
CA ALA A 58 -9.09 -0.66 -3.65
C ALA A 58 -9.00 0.72 -4.30
N VAL A 59 -9.23 1.79 -3.54
CA VAL A 59 -9.12 3.17 -4.04
C VAL A 59 -7.71 3.46 -4.52
N LEU A 60 -6.69 3.11 -3.72
CA LEU A 60 -5.30 3.35 -4.09
C LEU A 60 -4.90 2.56 -5.34
N VAL A 61 -5.30 1.30 -5.42
CA VAL A 61 -5.02 0.44 -6.57
C VAL A 61 -5.65 1.00 -7.84
N GLN A 62 -6.91 1.41 -7.77
CA GLN A 62 -7.61 2.01 -8.93
C GLN A 62 -6.92 3.30 -9.38
N THR A 63 -6.49 4.11 -8.43
CA THR A 63 -5.79 5.37 -8.75
C THR A 63 -4.44 5.12 -9.42
N VAL A 64 -3.65 4.18 -8.91
CA VAL A 64 -2.37 3.80 -9.50
C VAL A 64 -2.58 3.23 -10.91
N GLN A 65 -3.58 2.36 -11.07
CA GLN A 65 -3.91 1.77 -12.37
C GLN A 65 -4.31 2.85 -13.38
N ALA A 66 -5.15 3.79 -12.99
CA ALA A 66 -5.58 4.88 -13.86
C ALA A 66 -4.43 5.84 -14.20
N TYR A 67 -3.53 6.10 -13.25
CA TYR A 67 -2.35 6.93 -13.48
C TYR A 67 -1.34 6.24 -14.42
N GLY A 68 -1.28 4.93 -14.40
CA GLY A 68 -0.42 4.13 -15.30
C GLY A 68 0.98 3.84 -14.76
N ALA A 69 1.30 4.23 -13.54
CA ALA A 69 2.59 3.97 -12.91
C ALA A 69 2.46 4.03 -11.39
N GLY A 70 3.41 3.43 -10.68
CA GLY A 70 3.48 3.46 -9.24
C GLY A 70 3.16 2.12 -8.59
N GLY A 71 3.24 2.09 -7.28
CA GLY A 71 2.95 0.92 -6.48
C GLY A 71 2.11 1.24 -5.26
N VAL A 72 1.70 0.21 -4.55
CA VAL A 72 0.91 0.32 -3.32
C VAL A 72 1.59 -0.48 -2.20
N LYS A 73 1.74 0.15 -1.04
CA LYS A 73 2.17 -0.52 0.18
C LYS A 73 1.02 -0.49 1.19
N VAL A 74 0.63 -1.68 1.60
CA VAL A 74 -0.35 -1.86 2.69
C VAL A 74 0.41 -1.96 4.00
N SER A 75 -0.03 -1.24 5.01
CA SER A 75 0.66 -1.19 6.30
C SER A 75 -0.32 -0.87 7.42
N GLY A 76 -0.04 -1.43 8.59
CA GLY A 76 -0.88 -1.29 9.77
C GLY A 76 -2.00 -2.33 9.83
N GLY A 77 -2.10 -3.02 10.95
CA GLY A 77 -3.13 -4.02 11.18
C GLY A 77 -2.95 -5.36 10.46
N VAL A 78 -1.91 -5.50 9.65
CA VAL A 78 -1.62 -6.77 8.96
C VAL A 78 -0.81 -7.65 9.89
N ARG A 79 -1.46 -8.64 10.51
CA ARG A 79 -0.84 -9.49 11.55
C ARG A 79 -0.83 -10.97 11.20
N GLU A 80 -1.54 -11.36 10.15
CA GLU A 80 -1.67 -12.74 9.72
C GLU A 80 -1.20 -12.90 8.28
N THR A 81 -0.57 -14.04 8.00
CA THR A 81 -0.08 -14.35 6.65
C THR A 81 -1.21 -14.41 5.62
N ALA A 82 -2.37 -14.94 6.02
CA ALA A 82 -3.55 -14.99 5.14
C ALA A 82 -4.01 -13.59 4.73
N MET A 83 -4.05 -12.64 5.66
CA MET A 83 -4.42 -11.26 5.37
C MET A 83 -3.41 -10.58 4.45
N ALA A 84 -2.11 -10.81 4.69
CA ALA A 84 -1.05 -10.28 3.82
C ALA A 84 -1.21 -10.80 2.39
N GLU A 85 -1.51 -12.08 2.24
CA GLU A 85 -1.70 -12.70 0.93
C GLU A 85 -2.95 -12.15 0.22
N GLU A 86 -4.03 -11.93 0.95
CA GLU A 86 -5.24 -11.32 0.40
C GLU A 86 -4.96 -9.92 -0.15
N TYR A 87 -4.23 -9.08 0.60
CA TYR A 87 -3.83 -7.76 0.11
C TYR A 87 -2.90 -7.85 -1.09
N ARG A 88 -1.94 -8.75 -1.05
CA ARG A 88 -1.03 -8.96 -2.19
C ARG A 88 -1.80 -9.29 -3.47
N LEU A 89 -2.74 -10.22 -3.37
CA LEU A 89 -3.59 -10.61 -4.51
C LEU A 89 -4.47 -9.48 -4.97
N GLN A 90 -5.05 -8.73 -4.05
CA GLN A 90 -5.89 -7.57 -4.38
C GLN A 90 -5.10 -6.54 -5.19
N ILE A 91 -3.89 -6.21 -4.76
CA ILE A 91 -3.04 -5.24 -5.45
C ILE A 91 -2.58 -5.80 -6.79
N ALA A 92 -2.07 -7.01 -6.82
CA ALA A 92 -1.56 -7.63 -8.04
C ALA A 92 -2.65 -7.72 -9.11
N HIS A 93 -3.84 -8.17 -8.72
CA HIS A 93 -4.98 -8.29 -9.62
C HIS A 93 -5.40 -6.91 -10.15
N GLY A 94 -5.54 -5.94 -9.25
CA GLY A 94 -5.97 -4.58 -9.63
C GLY A 94 -4.96 -3.85 -10.52
N LEU A 95 -3.66 -4.09 -10.33
CA LEU A 95 -2.60 -3.50 -11.15
C LEU A 95 -2.29 -4.32 -12.41
N GLY A 96 -2.90 -5.49 -12.57
CA GLY A 96 -2.61 -6.38 -13.70
C GLY A 96 -1.22 -6.98 -13.66
N CYS A 97 -0.63 -7.14 -12.46
CA CYS A 97 0.70 -7.72 -12.29
C CYS A 97 0.64 -9.24 -12.33
N THR A 98 1.53 -9.87 -13.09
CA THR A 98 1.67 -11.33 -13.10
C THR A 98 2.57 -11.84 -11.99
N SER A 99 3.39 -10.94 -11.40
CA SER A 99 4.26 -11.25 -10.28
C SER A 99 4.33 -10.03 -9.36
N SER A 100 4.63 -10.29 -8.09
CA SER A 100 4.80 -9.21 -7.11
C SER A 100 6.25 -8.74 -7.14
N THR A 101 6.46 -7.47 -7.49
CA THR A 101 7.79 -6.85 -7.44
C THR A 101 7.80 -5.76 -6.36
N PRO A 102 8.94 -5.52 -5.68
CA PRO A 102 9.00 -4.58 -4.56
C PRO A 102 8.71 -3.12 -4.95
N ASP A 103 8.81 -2.76 -6.21
CA ASP A 103 8.49 -1.43 -6.72
C ASP A 103 6.98 -1.23 -6.96
N ARG A 104 6.20 -2.31 -7.04
CA ARG A 104 4.77 -2.25 -7.27
C ARG A 104 3.94 -2.65 -6.05
N ILE A 105 4.40 -3.64 -5.28
CA ILE A 105 3.63 -4.22 -4.17
C ILE A 105 4.51 -4.40 -2.96
N ARG A 106 4.09 -3.84 -1.82
CA ARG A 106 4.74 -4.06 -0.52
C ARG A 106 3.69 -4.25 0.56
N ILE A 107 3.99 -5.17 1.48
CA ILE A 107 3.18 -5.38 2.68
C ILE A 107 4.07 -5.11 3.88
N GLY A 108 3.66 -4.16 4.70
CA GLY A 108 4.40 -3.79 5.92
C GLY A 108 3.62 -4.22 7.15
N ALA A 109 4.25 -5.04 8.00
CA ALA A 109 3.59 -5.52 9.21
C ALA A 109 4.62 -5.94 10.26
N SER A 110 4.56 -5.32 11.44
CA SER A 110 5.50 -5.62 12.52
C SER A 110 5.29 -6.99 13.15
N GLY A 111 4.05 -7.51 13.16
CA GLY A 111 3.76 -8.83 13.72
C GLY A 111 3.75 -9.98 12.72
N LEU A 112 3.93 -9.67 11.44
CA LEU A 112 3.76 -10.66 10.37
C LEU A 112 4.87 -11.72 10.38
N LEU A 113 6.09 -11.33 10.71
CA LEU A 113 7.22 -12.27 10.75
C LEU A 113 6.98 -13.35 11.81
N ASP A 114 6.48 -12.97 12.98
CA ASP A 114 6.19 -13.92 14.07
C ASP A 114 5.10 -14.91 13.64
N ALA A 115 4.04 -14.41 12.99
CA ALA A 115 2.97 -15.27 12.46
C ALA A 115 3.51 -16.21 11.38
N PHE A 116 4.37 -15.74 10.52
CA PHE A 116 4.99 -16.53 9.46
C PHE A 116 5.86 -17.65 10.02
N VAL A 117 6.66 -17.34 11.05
CA VAL A 117 7.48 -18.34 11.75
C VAL A 117 6.62 -19.38 12.44
N ALA A 118 5.52 -18.97 13.10
CA ALA A 118 4.59 -19.87 13.75
C ALA A 118 3.93 -20.83 12.75
N ASP A 119 3.48 -20.32 11.61
CA ASP A 119 2.89 -21.14 10.54
C ASP A 119 3.89 -22.15 9.99
N SER A 120 5.13 -21.74 9.79
CA SER A 120 6.20 -22.62 9.32
C SER A 120 6.55 -23.69 10.34
N ALA A 121 6.51 -23.37 11.64
CA ALA A 121 6.80 -24.31 12.71
C ALA A 121 5.71 -25.39 12.87
N SER A 122 4.49 -25.11 12.43
CA SER A 122 3.37 -26.07 12.50
C SER A 122 3.34 -27.04 11.31
N LEU A 123 4.20 -26.87 10.35
CA LEU A 123 4.37 -27.80 9.23
C LEU A 123 5.29 -28.95 9.64
#